data_10940dad7cedfd85d9851d36a2f78fc4
#
_entry.id   10940dad7cedfd85d9851d36a2f78fc4
#
_cell.length_a   1.000
_cell.length_b   1.000
_cell.length_c   1.000
_cell.angle_alpha   90.00
_cell.angle_beta   90.00
_cell.angle_gamma   90.00
#
_symmetry.space_group_name_H-M   'P 1'
#
loop_
_entity.id
_entity.type
_entity.pdbx_description
1 polymer ?
#
loop_
_entity_poly.entity_id
_entity_poly.type
_entity_poly.pdbx_seq_one_letter_code
_entity_poly.pdbx_strand_id
1 'polypeptide(L)'
;MIRSYGATAVRIHNIFADENGDTHFRDIDIDMIEHGPDGSTSGRLPATGIYFRTTPADWFFDWHPATRRQYVINLDAPNKITASDGETRIIGVGEIILIEDLHGKGHLSQAVGQMRRSVMIPID
;
A
#
# COMPACT_ATOMS: atom_id res chain seq x y z
N MET A 1 19.52 -19.71 -6.13
CA MET A 1 18.83 -18.43 -6.18
C MET A 1 19.27 -17.57 -5.02
N ILE A 2 19.50 -16.30 -5.27
CA ILE A 2 20.00 -15.35 -4.30
C ILE A 2 18.93 -14.28 -4.09
N ARG A 3 18.63 -13.97 -2.83
CA ARG A 3 17.75 -12.84 -2.51
C ARG A 3 18.49 -11.54 -2.70
N SER A 4 17.82 -10.54 -3.25
CA SER A 4 18.33 -9.19 -3.39
C SER A 4 17.77 -8.29 -2.30
N TYR A 5 18.64 -7.45 -1.74
CA TYR A 5 18.32 -6.48 -0.71
C TYR A 5 18.85 -5.10 -1.11
N GLY A 6 18.51 -4.08 -0.34
CA GLY A 6 18.99 -2.72 -0.57
C GLY A 6 18.38 -2.08 -1.81
N ALA A 7 19.23 -1.64 -2.72
CA ALA A 7 18.80 -0.87 -3.90
C ALA A 7 17.87 -1.63 -4.84
N THR A 8 17.88 -2.98 -4.81
CA THR A 8 17.00 -3.81 -5.63
C THR A 8 15.78 -4.29 -4.88
N ALA A 9 15.65 -3.99 -3.59
CA ALA A 9 14.51 -4.40 -2.80
C ALA A 9 13.25 -3.63 -3.21
N VAL A 10 12.10 -4.30 -3.12
CA VAL A 10 10.80 -3.66 -3.30
C VAL A 10 10.15 -3.58 -1.92
N ARG A 11 10.03 -2.35 -1.41
CA ARG A 11 9.40 -2.07 -0.13
C ARG A 11 7.93 -1.77 -0.35
N ILE A 12 7.07 -2.36 0.48
CA ILE A 12 5.63 -2.11 0.50
C ILE A 12 5.27 -1.58 1.87
N HIS A 13 4.58 -0.44 1.93
CA HIS A 13 3.90 -0.02 3.14
C HIS A 13 2.76 -0.98 3.41
N ASN A 14 2.53 -1.33 4.67
CA ASN A 14 1.40 -2.16 5.04
C ASN A 14 0.64 -1.52 6.20
N ILE A 15 -0.67 -1.46 6.10
CA ILE A 15 -1.55 -1.09 7.21
C ILE A 15 -2.41 -2.29 7.56
N PHE A 16 -2.43 -2.65 8.84
CA PHE A 16 -3.14 -3.83 9.34
C PHE A 16 -3.78 -3.51 10.69
N ALA A 17 -4.77 -4.30 11.07
CA ALA A 17 -5.44 -4.19 12.37
C ALA A 17 -4.90 -5.26 13.32
N ASP A 18 -4.67 -4.87 14.58
CA ASP A 18 -4.35 -5.82 15.64
C ASP A 18 -5.62 -6.43 16.23
N GLU A 19 -5.46 -7.32 17.20
CA GLU A 19 -6.60 -8.01 17.84
C GLU A 19 -7.53 -7.09 18.61
N ASN A 20 -7.06 -5.90 18.99
CA ASN A 20 -7.86 -4.89 19.70
C ASN A 20 -8.55 -3.92 18.74
N GLY A 21 -8.36 -4.08 17.43
CA GLY A 21 -8.93 -3.19 16.42
C GLY A 21 -8.16 -1.92 16.17
N ASP A 22 -6.99 -1.74 16.78
CA ASP A 22 -6.09 -0.64 16.46
C ASP A 22 -5.29 -0.96 15.21
N THR A 23 -5.02 0.08 14.41
CA THR A 23 -4.28 -0.09 13.17
C THR A 23 -2.85 0.41 13.32
N HIS A 24 -1.97 -0.24 12.58
CA HIS A 24 -0.53 0.00 12.60
C HIS A 24 0.03 -0.07 11.21
N PHE A 25 1.12 0.67 10.99
CA PHE A 25 1.93 0.50 9.79
C PHE A 25 3.12 -0.42 10.07
N ARG A 26 3.57 -1.06 9.03
CA ARG A 26 4.87 -1.74 8.96
C ARG A 26 5.36 -1.70 7.52
N ASP A 27 6.65 -1.99 7.35
CA ASP A 27 7.23 -2.18 6.03
C ASP A 27 7.29 -3.67 5.73
N ILE A 28 6.95 -4.03 4.50
CA ILE A 28 7.15 -5.38 3.99
C ILE A 28 8.17 -5.28 2.87
N ASP A 29 9.26 -6.03 2.99
CA ASP A 29 10.23 -6.19 1.92
C ASP A 29 9.90 -7.46 1.15
N ILE A 30 9.70 -7.31 -0.16
CA ILE A 30 9.40 -8.44 -1.03
C ILE A 30 10.69 -9.21 -1.30
N ASP A 31 10.64 -10.53 -1.11
CA ASP A 31 11.74 -11.43 -1.45
C ASP A 31 11.96 -11.42 -2.96
N MET A 32 13.19 -11.11 -3.36
CA MET A 32 13.57 -11.00 -4.76
C MET A 32 14.54 -12.11 -5.13
N ILE A 33 14.43 -12.60 -6.35
CA ILE A 33 15.28 -13.64 -6.93
C ILE A 33 16.10 -13.01 -8.04
N GLU A 34 17.41 -13.11 -7.96
CA GLU A 34 18.31 -12.52 -8.95
C GLU A 34 18.41 -13.39 -10.21
N HIS A 35 18.43 -12.71 -11.36
CA HIS A 35 18.55 -13.32 -12.68
C HIS A 35 19.76 -12.79 -13.46
N GLY A 36 20.78 -12.27 -12.77
CA GLY A 36 21.97 -11.70 -13.39
C GLY A 36 21.66 -10.41 -14.14
N PRO A 37 22.06 -10.30 -15.42
CA PRO A 37 21.87 -9.03 -16.16
C PRO A 37 20.40 -8.69 -16.40
N ASP A 38 19.48 -9.62 -16.23
CA ASP A 38 18.04 -9.37 -16.39
C ASP A 38 17.38 -8.82 -15.12
N GLY A 39 18.15 -8.56 -14.09
CA GLY A 39 17.65 -8.02 -12.83
C GLY A 39 17.08 -9.07 -11.91
N SER A 40 16.08 -8.68 -11.13
CA SER A 40 15.48 -9.53 -10.09
C SER A 40 13.98 -9.54 -10.20
N THR A 41 13.36 -10.66 -9.85
CA THR A 41 11.90 -10.77 -9.77
C THR A 41 11.48 -11.36 -8.44
N SER A 42 10.29 -11.03 -8.00
CA SER A 42 9.66 -11.77 -6.91
C SER A 42 9.04 -13.07 -7.45
N GLY A 43 8.59 -13.93 -6.55
CA GLY A 43 7.58 -14.92 -6.89
C GLY A 43 6.27 -14.22 -7.27
N ARG A 44 5.36 -14.97 -7.88
CA ARG A 44 4.02 -14.45 -8.15
C ARG A 44 3.23 -14.40 -6.85
N LEU A 45 2.54 -13.27 -6.65
CA LEU A 45 1.62 -13.11 -5.54
C LEU A 45 0.19 -13.23 -6.07
N PRO A 46 -0.72 -13.88 -5.33
CA PRO A 46 -2.11 -14.02 -5.79
C PRO A 46 -2.81 -12.66 -5.85
N ALA A 47 -3.63 -12.47 -6.87
CA ALA A 47 -4.48 -11.30 -7.03
C ALA A 47 -5.77 -11.74 -7.70
N THR A 48 -6.88 -11.05 -7.37
CA THR A 48 -8.20 -11.41 -7.89
C THR A 48 -8.69 -10.44 -8.95
N GLY A 49 -7.97 -9.37 -9.19
CA GLY A 49 -8.34 -8.41 -10.23
C GLY A 49 -7.45 -7.18 -10.20
N ILE A 50 -7.78 -6.23 -11.08
CA ILE A 50 -7.12 -4.94 -11.16
C ILE A 50 -8.15 -3.91 -11.58
N TYR A 51 -8.12 -2.73 -10.96
CA TYR A 51 -8.91 -1.59 -11.42
C TYR A 51 -8.13 -0.29 -11.18
N PHE A 52 -8.58 0.76 -11.82
CA PHE A 52 -7.91 2.05 -11.81
C PHE A 52 -8.81 3.07 -11.14
N ARG A 53 -8.20 4.00 -10.43
CA ARG A 53 -8.94 5.01 -9.68
C ARG A 53 -8.35 6.38 -9.91
N THR A 54 -9.22 7.38 -10.05
CA THR A 54 -8.86 8.79 -9.92
C THR A 54 -9.49 9.34 -8.67
N THR A 55 -8.72 10.12 -7.91
CA THR A 55 -9.15 10.67 -6.62
C THR A 55 -8.99 12.19 -6.68
N PRO A 56 -10.04 12.98 -6.31
CA PRO A 56 -9.97 14.44 -6.37
C PRO A 56 -8.89 15.03 -5.46
N ALA A 57 -8.45 16.24 -5.78
CA ALA A 57 -7.39 16.94 -5.05
C ALA A 57 -7.75 17.25 -3.60
N ASP A 58 -9.03 17.38 -3.29
CA ASP A 58 -9.54 17.71 -1.96
C ASP A 58 -10.17 16.52 -1.23
N TRP A 59 -9.92 15.32 -1.75
CA TRP A 59 -10.53 14.10 -1.19
C TRP A 59 -10.10 13.86 0.24
N PHE A 60 -11.09 13.53 1.08
CA PHE A 60 -10.91 13.17 2.47
C PHE A 60 -11.86 12.01 2.80
N PHE A 61 -11.33 10.97 3.40
CA PHE A 61 -12.14 9.85 3.87
C PHE A 61 -11.84 9.65 5.35
N ASP A 62 -12.84 9.92 6.18
CA ASP A 62 -12.76 9.80 7.62
C ASP A 62 -12.51 8.34 8.04
N TRP A 63 -12.27 8.12 9.31
CA TRP A 63 -11.93 6.81 9.87
C TRP A 63 -12.85 5.71 9.35
N HIS A 64 -12.28 4.71 8.71
CA HIS A 64 -13.01 3.58 8.17
C HIS A 64 -12.06 2.39 8.02
N PRO A 65 -12.52 1.14 8.30
CA PRO A 65 -11.75 -0.04 7.93
C PRO A 65 -11.81 -0.27 6.43
N ALA A 66 -10.85 -1.02 5.92
CA ALA A 66 -10.85 -1.44 4.52
C ALA A 66 -11.98 -2.46 4.27
N THR A 67 -12.53 -2.44 3.06
CA THR A 67 -13.57 -3.40 2.67
C THR A 67 -12.99 -4.67 2.06
N ARG A 68 -11.74 -4.64 1.66
CA ARG A 68 -11.03 -5.77 1.08
C ARG A 68 -9.54 -5.56 1.24
N ARG A 69 -8.78 -6.66 1.19
CA ARG A 69 -7.33 -6.58 1.14
C ARG A 69 -6.90 -6.26 -0.28
N GLN A 70 -6.05 -5.25 -0.43
CA GLN A 70 -5.60 -4.86 -1.77
C GLN A 70 -4.30 -4.07 -1.72
N TYR A 71 -3.54 -4.18 -2.80
CA TYR A 71 -2.43 -3.28 -3.07
C TYR A 71 -2.94 -2.02 -3.75
N VAL A 72 -2.35 -0.89 -3.39
CA VAL A 72 -2.56 0.39 -4.08
C VAL A 72 -1.21 0.93 -4.51
N ILE A 73 -1.09 1.28 -5.78
CA ILE A 73 0.13 1.87 -6.35
C ILE A 73 -0.23 3.28 -6.80
N ASN A 74 0.44 4.28 -6.23
CA ASN A 74 0.24 5.67 -6.65
C ASN A 74 1.05 5.95 -7.92
N LEU A 75 0.39 6.47 -8.95
CA LEU A 75 1.03 6.72 -10.23
C LEU A 75 1.60 8.12 -10.35
N ASP A 76 0.88 9.16 -9.92
CA ASP A 76 1.23 10.54 -10.24
C ASP A 76 1.10 11.54 -9.09
N ALA A 77 0.61 11.13 -7.94
CA ALA A 77 0.52 11.98 -6.75
C ALA A 77 0.57 11.13 -5.48
N PRO A 78 1.08 11.69 -4.37
CA PRO A 78 1.04 11.01 -3.09
C PRO A 78 -0.33 11.10 -2.44
N ASN A 79 -0.56 10.29 -1.40
CA ASN A 79 -1.65 10.46 -0.46
C ASN A 79 -1.15 10.27 0.97
N LYS A 80 -1.96 10.70 1.91
CA LYS A 80 -1.63 10.66 3.34
C LYS A 80 -2.58 9.69 4.03
N ILE A 81 -2.03 8.76 4.79
CA ILE A 81 -2.81 7.78 5.55
C ILE A 81 -2.38 7.83 7.00
N THR A 82 -3.36 7.88 7.90
CA THR A 82 -3.14 7.89 9.35
C THR A 82 -3.74 6.63 9.96
N ALA A 83 -2.93 5.90 10.71
CA ALA A 83 -3.36 4.73 11.47
C ALA A 83 -3.93 5.16 12.83
N SER A 84 -4.73 4.30 13.46
CA SER A 84 -5.35 4.63 14.74
C SER A 84 -4.36 4.71 15.90
N ASP A 85 -3.15 4.17 15.73
CA ASP A 85 -2.07 4.33 16.71
C ASP A 85 -1.40 5.71 16.68
N GLY A 86 -1.79 6.57 15.74
CA GLY A 86 -1.28 7.92 15.57
C GLY A 86 -0.19 8.08 14.53
N GLU A 87 0.35 7.00 14.00
CA GLU A 87 1.35 7.09 12.93
C GLU A 87 0.70 7.54 11.63
N THR A 88 1.37 8.46 10.94
CA THR A 88 0.95 8.95 9.63
C THR A 88 2.05 8.66 8.62
N ARG A 89 1.67 8.19 7.44
CA ARG A 89 2.60 8.03 6.32
C ARG A 89 2.10 8.75 5.09
N ILE A 90 3.05 9.33 4.36
CA ILE A 90 2.82 9.80 2.99
C ILE A 90 3.23 8.65 2.06
N ILE A 91 2.26 8.16 1.31
CA ILE A 91 2.53 7.13 0.30
C ILE A 91 2.83 7.88 -0.99
N GLY A 92 4.08 7.84 -1.41
CA GLY A 92 4.60 8.66 -2.51
C GLY A 92 4.23 8.13 -3.89
N VAL A 93 4.65 8.90 -4.90
CA VAL A 93 4.53 8.49 -6.30
C VAL A 93 5.37 7.24 -6.54
N GLY A 94 4.78 6.23 -7.17
CA GLY A 94 5.44 4.95 -7.42
C GLY A 94 5.54 4.04 -6.21
N GLU A 95 5.10 4.48 -5.04
CA GLU A 95 5.09 3.66 -3.83
C GLU A 95 3.83 2.81 -3.75
N ILE A 96 3.95 1.73 -3.01
CA ILE A 96 2.91 0.70 -2.90
C ILE A 96 2.49 0.59 -1.44
N ILE A 97 1.19 0.51 -1.20
CA ILE A 97 0.66 0.14 0.11
C ILE A 97 -0.24 -1.08 -0.01
N LEU A 98 -0.04 -2.04 0.88
CA LEU A 98 -0.97 -3.15 1.10
C LEU A 98 -1.91 -2.77 2.24
N ILE A 99 -3.19 -2.67 1.92
CA ILE A 99 -4.24 -2.30 2.86
C ILE A 99 -4.93 -3.58 3.31
N GLU A 100 -4.88 -3.88 4.61
CA GLU A 100 -5.49 -5.10 5.17
C GLU A 100 -6.17 -4.89 6.53
N ASP A 101 -6.46 -3.66 6.90
CA ASP A 101 -7.17 -3.33 8.14
C ASP A 101 -8.68 -3.53 7.99
N LEU A 102 -9.12 -4.78 7.93
CA LEU A 102 -10.50 -5.15 7.59
C LEU A 102 -11.49 -4.97 8.73
N HIS A 103 -11.02 -4.68 9.94
CA HIS A 103 -11.88 -4.53 11.12
C HIS A 103 -11.33 -3.47 12.06
N GLY A 104 -12.13 -3.09 13.04
CA GLY A 104 -11.75 -2.16 14.09
C GLY A 104 -11.84 -0.70 13.64
N LYS A 105 -10.89 0.11 14.12
CA LYS A 105 -10.94 1.57 13.94
C LYS A 105 -10.63 2.04 12.53
N GLY A 106 -9.91 1.22 11.76
CA GLY A 106 -9.55 1.58 10.40
C GLY A 106 -8.48 2.66 10.32
N HIS A 107 -8.53 3.39 9.23
CA HIS A 107 -7.56 4.44 8.93
C HIS A 107 -8.27 5.66 8.36
N LEU A 108 -7.56 6.78 8.37
CA LEU A 108 -7.99 8.03 7.78
C LEU A 108 -7.14 8.29 6.54
N SER A 109 -7.76 8.66 5.43
CA SER A 109 -7.08 8.90 4.15
C SER A 109 -7.35 10.29 3.63
N GLN A 110 -6.32 10.94 3.09
CA GLN A 110 -6.42 12.31 2.58
C GLN A 110 -5.62 12.48 1.30
N ALA A 111 -6.17 13.25 0.36
CA ALA A 111 -5.39 13.82 -0.72
C ALA A 111 -4.45 14.90 -0.16
N VAL A 112 -3.41 15.21 -0.91
CA VAL A 112 -2.41 16.22 -0.52
C VAL A 112 -2.44 17.43 -1.47
N GLY A 113 -3.65 17.84 -1.90
CA GLY A 113 -3.83 19.00 -2.75
C GLY A 113 -3.66 18.73 -4.24
N GLN A 114 -3.57 17.47 -4.64
CA GLN A 114 -3.40 17.07 -6.04
C GLN A 114 -4.38 15.94 -6.37
N MET A 115 -4.94 15.97 -7.57
CA MET A 115 -5.67 14.83 -8.12
C MET A 115 -4.68 13.67 -8.29
N ARG A 116 -5.12 12.46 -7.97
CA ARG A 116 -4.25 11.28 -7.97
C ARG A 116 -4.85 10.18 -8.83
N ARG A 117 -4.00 9.57 -9.64
CA ARG A 117 -4.30 8.31 -10.33
C ARG A 117 -3.59 7.19 -9.61
N SER A 118 -4.29 6.09 -9.43
CA SER A 118 -3.74 4.91 -8.75
C SER A 118 -4.22 3.62 -9.39
N VAL A 119 -3.41 2.56 -9.18
CA VAL A 119 -3.75 1.20 -9.57
C VAL A 119 -4.14 0.45 -8.30
N MET A 120 -5.29 -0.22 -8.34
CA MET A 120 -5.84 -1.00 -7.24
C MET A 120 -5.80 -2.48 -7.62
N ILE A 121 -5.19 -3.30 -6.78
CA ILE A 121 -5.04 -4.74 -7.03
C ILE A 121 -5.60 -5.51 -5.84
N PRO A 122 -6.89 -5.88 -5.87
CA PRO A 122 -7.48 -6.74 -4.83
C PRO A 122 -6.81 -8.11 -4.80
N ILE A 123 -6.67 -8.66 -3.61
CA ILE A 123 -6.07 -9.99 -3.41
C ILE A 123 -7.02 -11.00 -2.76
N ASP A 124 -8.21 -10.56 -2.44
CA ASP A 124 -9.27 -11.43 -1.89
C ASP A 124 -10.49 -11.44 -2.80
#